data_4ed55f0ce7efe7aacf3702db04129373
#
_entry.id   4ed55f0ce7efe7aacf3702db04129373
#
_cell.length_a   1.000
_cell.length_b   1.000
_cell.length_c   1.000
_cell.angle_alpha   90.00
_cell.angle_beta   90.00
_cell.angle_gamma   90.00
#
_symmetry.space_group_name_H-M   'P 1'
#
loop_
_entity.id
_entity.type
_entity.pdbx_description
1 polymer ?
#
loop_
_entity_poly.entity_id
_entity_poly.type
_entity_poly.pdbx_seq_one_letter_code
_entity_poly.pdbx_strand_id
1 'polypeptide(L)'
;MKLDSNFIAQILLTMENEKDYVINSHSLMQKLKIKGKDAERKFMGHVLVLGDEGLIDSFSAKYPFGFVYCVGGEYSIMDVGYRLTAKGYEMLDVLRNKN
;
A
#
# COMPACT_ATOMS: atom_id res chain seq x y z
N MET A 1 10.29 -7.01 10.73
CA MET A 1 10.11 -7.03 9.25
C MET A 1 11.15 -6.13 8.60
N LYS A 2 11.83 -6.62 7.60
CA LYS A 2 12.75 -5.78 6.83
C LYS A 2 11.99 -5.13 5.68
N LEU A 3 12.26 -3.86 5.43
CA LEU A 3 11.65 -3.16 4.30
C LEU A 3 12.26 -3.64 2.98
N ASP A 4 11.40 -3.88 2.03
CA ASP A 4 11.78 -4.34 0.69
C ASP A 4 11.58 -3.19 -0.29
N SER A 5 12.67 -2.56 -0.72
CA SER A 5 12.64 -1.40 -1.61
C SER A 5 11.96 -1.71 -2.95
N ASN A 6 12.18 -2.92 -3.48
CA ASN A 6 11.55 -3.33 -4.73
C ASN A 6 10.05 -3.47 -4.57
N PHE A 7 9.59 -4.00 -3.44
CA PHE A 7 8.17 -4.13 -3.17
C PHE A 7 7.51 -2.76 -2.99
N ILE A 8 8.17 -1.84 -2.29
CA ILE A 8 7.71 -0.45 -2.15
C ILE A 8 7.53 0.18 -3.54
N ALA A 9 8.53 0.04 -4.41
CA ALA A 9 8.46 0.56 -5.77
C ALA A 9 7.28 -0.07 -6.54
N GLN A 10 7.07 -1.37 -6.40
CA GLN A 10 5.95 -2.06 -7.05
C GLN A 10 4.59 -1.53 -6.58
N ILE A 11 4.44 -1.29 -5.28
CA ILE A 11 3.19 -0.73 -4.74
C ILE A 11 2.92 0.64 -5.36
N LEU A 12 3.91 1.54 -5.29
CA LEU A 12 3.75 2.91 -5.79
C LEU A 12 3.51 2.95 -7.31
N LEU A 13 4.25 2.16 -8.08
CA LEU A 13 4.10 2.09 -9.53
C LEU A 13 2.74 1.51 -9.93
N THR A 14 2.26 0.50 -9.22
CA THR A 14 0.96 -0.09 -9.47
C THR A 14 -0.14 0.93 -9.23
N MET A 15 -0.03 1.71 -8.16
CA MET A 15 -0.98 2.78 -7.86
C MET A 15 -0.96 3.87 -8.93
N GLU A 16 0.24 4.27 -9.39
CA GLU A 16 0.37 5.29 -10.43
C GLU A 16 -0.24 4.85 -11.76
N ASN A 17 -0.14 3.58 -12.10
CA ASN A 17 -0.65 3.04 -13.36
C ASN A 17 -2.17 2.91 -13.42
N GLU A 18 -2.86 3.18 -12.32
CA GLU A 18 -4.32 3.21 -12.34
C GLU A 18 -4.84 4.40 -13.15
N LYS A 19 -5.98 4.20 -13.80
CA LYS A 19 -6.64 5.29 -14.56
C LYS A 19 -7.19 6.37 -13.64
N ASP A 20 -7.57 5.99 -12.43
CA ASP A 20 -8.11 6.89 -11.43
C ASP A 20 -7.04 7.17 -10.38
N TYR A 21 -7.21 8.24 -9.63
CA TYR A 21 -6.33 8.57 -8.50
C TYR A 21 -6.58 7.68 -7.28
N VAL A 22 -7.61 6.85 -7.30
CA VAL A 22 -7.97 5.93 -6.22
C VAL A 22 -7.84 4.50 -6.71
N ILE A 23 -7.24 3.65 -5.88
CA ILE A 23 -7.28 2.20 -6.07
C ILE A 23 -7.77 1.57 -4.76
N ASN A 24 -8.67 0.61 -4.86
CA ASN A 24 -9.15 -0.11 -3.68
C ASN A 24 -8.11 -1.13 -3.23
N SER A 25 -8.03 -1.35 -1.91
CA SER A 25 -7.03 -2.24 -1.31
C SER A 25 -7.06 -3.65 -1.90
N HIS A 26 -8.23 -4.24 -2.08
CA HIS A 26 -8.34 -5.58 -2.66
C HIS A 26 -7.87 -5.61 -4.12
N SER A 27 -8.17 -4.57 -4.91
CA SER A 27 -7.68 -4.46 -6.28
C SER A 27 -6.16 -4.34 -6.32
N LEU A 28 -5.59 -3.56 -5.42
CA LEU A 28 -4.14 -3.41 -5.32
C LEU A 28 -3.47 -4.75 -4.98
N MET A 29 -4.01 -5.45 -3.98
CA MET A 29 -3.51 -6.77 -3.59
C MET A 29 -3.57 -7.75 -4.76
N GLN A 30 -4.67 -7.73 -5.52
CA GLN A 30 -4.85 -8.60 -6.68
C GLN A 30 -3.81 -8.31 -7.77
N LYS A 31 -3.57 -7.04 -8.06
CA LYS A 31 -2.58 -6.63 -9.07
C LYS A 31 -1.16 -6.97 -8.64
N LEU A 32 -0.87 -6.91 -7.35
CA LEU A 32 0.43 -7.28 -6.79
C LEU A 32 0.56 -8.81 -6.59
N LYS A 33 -0.50 -9.56 -6.87
CA LYS A 33 -0.55 -11.02 -6.72
C LYS A 33 -0.24 -11.47 -5.29
N ILE A 34 -0.80 -10.75 -4.32
CA ILE A 34 -0.64 -11.08 -2.89
C ILE A 34 -1.46 -12.33 -2.58
N LYS A 35 -0.81 -13.40 -2.17
CA LYS A 35 -1.46 -14.66 -1.80
C LYS A 35 -0.81 -15.24 -0.56
N GLY A 36 -1.63 -15.66 0.38
CA GLY A 36 -1.17 -16.30 1.62
C GLY A 36 -0.86 -15.29 2.71
N LYS A 37 -0.83 -15.79 3.93
CA LYS A 37 -0.70 -14.95 5.13
C LYS A 37 0.62 -14.19 5.19
N ASP A 38 1.72 -14.80 4.78
CA ASP A 38 3.03 -14.15 4.82
C ASP A 38 3.08 -12.96 3.85
N ALA A 39 2.56 -13.14 2.63
CA ALA A 39 2.49 -12.08 1.64
C ALA A 39 1.55 -10.96 2.10
N GLU A 40 0.41 -11.30 2.70
CA GLU A 40 -0.53 -10.32 3.23
C GLU A 40 0.07 -9.50 4.36
N ARG A 41 0.80 -10.14 5.27
CA ARG A 41 1.48 -9.44 6.37
C ARG A 41 2.56 -8.51 5.86
N LYS A 42 3.33 -8.96 4.87
CA LYS A 42 4.33 -8.12 4.21
C LYS A 42 3.66 -6.90 3.56
N PHE A 43 2.56 -7.12 2.85
CA PHE A 43 1.79 -6.05 2.23
C PHE A 43 1.30 -5.05 3.28
N MET A 44 0.65 -5.53 4.35
CA MET A 44 0.13 -4.67 5.42
C MET A 44 1.25 -3.82 6.03
N GLY A 45 2.36 -4.44 6.37
CA GLY A 45 3.49 -3.75 6.98
C GLY A 45 4.07 -2.66 6.08
N HIS A 46 4.23 -2.94 4.80
CA HIS A 46 4.78 -1.97 3.85
C HIS A 46 3.79 -0.84 3.58
N VAL A 47 2.49 -1.14 3.48
CA VAL A 47 1.45 -0.10 3.31
C VAL A 47 1.44 0.84 4.51
N LEU A 48 1.52 0.30 5.73
CA LEU A 48 1.54 1.13 6.94
C LEU A 48 2.77 2.05 6.97
N VAL A 49 3.93 1.55 6.59
CA VAL A 49 5.15 2.37 6.51
C VAL A 49 5.00 3.46 5.45
N LEU A 50 4.45 3.13 4.29
CA LEU A 50 4.20 4.14 3.24
C LEU A 50 3.22 5.20 3.72
N GLY A 51 2.21 4.82 4.49
CA GLY A 51 1.29 5.76 5.12
C GLY A 51 1.99 6.65 6.14
N ASP A 52 2.84 6.07 6.98
CA ASP A 52 3.62 6.82 7.99
C ASP A 52 4.55 7.83 7.33
N GLU A 53 5.14 7.47 6.20
CA GLU A 53 6.00 8.36 5.42
C GLU A 53 5.21 9.42 4.64
N GLY A 54 3.89 9.31 4.63
CA GLY A 54 3.02 10.25 3.92
C GLY A 54 3.03 10.08 2.41
N LEU A 55 3.43 8.90 1.89
CA LEU A 55 3.49 8.65 0.46
C LEU A 55 2.15 8.17 -0.10
N ILE A 56 1.37 7.51 0.71
CA ILE A 56 0.02 7.07 0.37
C ILE A 56 -0.94 7.47 1.48
N ASP A 57 -2.22 7.53 1.15
CA ASP A 57 -3.27 7.86 2.10
C ASP A 57 -4.46 6.93 1.89
N SER A 58 -5.27 6.81 2.93
CA SER A 58 -6.47 5.98 2.94
C SER A 58 -7.71 6.85 3.10
N PHE A 59 -8.76 6.53 2.37
CA PHE A 59 -10.03 7.23 2.47
C PHE A 59 -10.88 6.78 3.66
N SER A 60 -10.49 5.70 4.35
CA SER A 60 -11.23 5.24 5.53
C SER A 60 -10.61 5.81 6.80
N ALA A 61 -11.36 6.65 7.51
CA ALA A 61 -10.96 7.15 8.82
C ALA A 61 -11.12 6.10 9.91
N LYS A 62 -12.13 5.24 9.77
CA LYS A 62 -12.45 4.21 10.77
C LYS A 62 -11.46 3.05 10.75
N TYR A 63 -11.07 2.62 9.55
CA TYR A 63 -10.13 1.51 9.37
C TYR A 63 -9.01 1.96 8.45
N PRO A 64 -7.98 2.65 8.99
CA PRO A 64 -6.88 3.14 8.16
C PRO A 64 -6.28 2.01 7.32
N PHE A 65 -6.25 2.22 6.01
CA PHE A 65 -5.80 1.25 5.00
C PHE A 65 -6.61 -0.06 4.98
N GLY A 66 -7.75 -0.11 5.70
CA GLY A 66 -8.61 -1.28 5.77
C GLY A 66 -8.14 -2.36 6.72
N PHE A 67 -7.07 -2.12 7.48
CA PHE A 67 -6.49 -3.15 8.33
C PHE A 67 -7.17 -3.17 9.70
N VAL A 68 -7.70 -4.34 10.07
CA VAL A 68 -8.29 -4.58 11.37
C VAL A 68 -7.48 -5.68 12.04
N TYR A 69 -6.80 -5.34 13.12
CA TYR A 69 -5.95 -6.27 13.83
C TYR A 69 -6.59 -6.63 15.17
N CYS A 70 -6.75 -7.92 15.42
CA CYS A 70 -7.41 -8.43 16.62
C CYS A 70 -6.41 -8.95 17.62
N VAL A 71 -6.83 -9.02 18.89
CA VAL A 71 -6.05 -9.65 19.96
C VAL A 71 -5.82 -11.11 19.58
N GLY A 72 -4.59 -11.59 19.71
CA GLY A 72 -4.23 -12.97 19.32
C GLY A 72 -3.61 -13.09 17.94
N GLY A 73 -3.43 -11.97 17.22
CA GLY A 73 -2.74 -11.95 15.94
C GLY A 73 -3.61 -12.18 14.72
N GLU A 74 -4.91 -12.32 14.91
CA GLU A 74 -5.85 -12.40 13.78
C GLU A 74 -6.05 -11.02 13.17
N TYR A 75 -6.29 -10.98 11.86
CA TYR A 75 -6.50 -9.71 11.16
C TYR A 75 -7.52 -9.89 10.03
N SER A 76 -8.08 -8.77 9.62
CA SER A 76 -8.93 -8.69 8.43
C SER A 76 -8.47 -7.51 7.59
N ILE A 77 -8.58 -7.64 6.26
CA ILE A 77 -8.29 -6.55 5.34
C ILE A 77 -9.59 -6.18 4.64
N MET A 78 -10.09 -5.00 4.98
CA MET A 78 -11.32 -4.47 4.38
C MET A 78 -11.00 -3.76 3.08
N ASP A 79 -11.95 -3.74 2.16
CA ASP A 79 -11.76 -3.06 0.88
C ASP A 79 -11.99 -1.57 1.04
N VAL A 80 -10.92 -0.80 1.04
CA VAL A 80 -10.96 0.67 1.19
C VAL A 80 -10.11 1.32 0.10
N GLY A 81 -10.42 2.57 -0.21
CA GLY A 81 -9.69 3.31 -1.23
C GLY A 81 -8.36 3.85 -0.72
N TYR A 82 -7.32 3.72 -1.54
CA TYR A 82 -5.99 4.31 -1.32
C TYR A 82 -5.72 5.31 -2.42
N ARG A 83 -4.88 6.31 -2.13
CA ARG A 83 -4.37 7.22 -3.14
C ARG A 83 -2.90 7.53 -2.89
N LEU A 84 -2.19 7.89 -3.96
CA LEU A 84 -0.87 8.50 -3.83
C LEU A 84 -1.04 9.94 -3.37
N THR A 85 -0.18 10.36 -2.46
CA THR A 85 -0.09 11.76 -2.05
C THR A 85 0.82 12.51 -3.02
N ALA A 86 0.87 13.85 -2.91
CA ALA A 86 1.85 14.64 -3.65
C ALA A 86 3.27 14.12 -3.39
N LYS A 87 3.58 13.80 -2.15
CA LYS A 87 4.88 13.24 -1.77
C LYS A 87 5.13 11.87 -2.42
N GLY A 88 4.07 11.05 -2.56
CA GLY A 88 4.16 9.77 -3.25
C GLY A 88 4.53 9.93 -4.71
N TYR A 89 3.92 10.88 -5.41
CA TYR A 89 4.28 11.18 -6.80
C TYR A 89 5.70 11.71 -6.92
N GLU A 90 6.15 12.55 -5.99
CA GLU A 90 7.53 13.05 -5.95
C GLU A 90 8.52 11.89 -5.77
N MET A 91 8.21 10.95 -4.90
CA MET A 91 9.06 9.77 -4.68
C MET A 91 9.18 8.93 -5.95
N LEU A 92 8.10 8.78 -6.71
CA LEU A 92 8.13 8.06 -7.99
C LEU A 92 9.05 8.76 -8.99
N ASP A 93 9.03 10.08 -9.04
CA ASP A 93 9.94 10.83 -9.90
C ASP A 93 11.41 10.60 -9.51
N VAL A 94 11.70 10.58 -8.21
CA VAL A 94 13.04 10.28 -7.69
C VAL A 94 13.47 8.88 -8.12
N LEU A 95 12.58 7.90 -7.99
CA LEU A 95 12.88 6.50 -8.36
C LEU A 95 13.18 6.37 -9.86
N ARG A 96 12.46 7.11 -10.72
CA ARG A 96 12.69 7.09 -12.16
C ARG A 96 13.99 7.74 -12.56
N ASN A 97 14.40 8.78 -11.85
CA ASN A 97 15.59 9.57 -12.19
C ASN A 97 16.87 8.98 -11.59
N LYS A 98 16.81 7.83 -10.97
CA LYS A 98 17.92 7.18 -10.30
C LYS A 98 18.87 6.44 -11.24
N ASN A 99 18.53 6.34 -12.50
CA ASN A 99 19.36 5.63 -13.47
C ASN A 99 20.30 6.57 -14.20
#